data_1cb279080ca0074af38f446020e60d3a
#
_entry.id   1cb279080ca0074af38f446020e60d3a
#
_cell.length_a   1.000
_cell.length_b   1.000
_cell.length_c   1.000
_cell.angle_alpha   90.00
_cell.angle_beta   90.00
_cell.angle_gamma   90.00
#
_symmetry.space_group_name_H-M   'P 1'
#
loop_
_entity.id
_entity.type
_entity.pdbx_description
1 polymer ?
#
loop_
_entity_poly.entity_id
_entity_poly.type
_entity_poly.pdbx_seq_one_letter_code
_entity_poly.pdbx_strand_id
1 'polypeptide(L)'
;MERRMTGNYHVRCGAGENSEMISKNYLSLFGEIPQFEKLIATIRSREISASIILQAKSQLKAIYKDNADTIEGNCDTTLFLGGKEKSTLKEISESLGKETIDSFNTSNTRGQSESYGMNYQKLGKELKSQDELAVMDGGKCILQLRGVRP
;
A
#
# COMPACT_ATOMS: atom_id res chain seq x y z
N MET A 1 33.19 8.23 2.62
CA MET A 1 32.28 8.95 3.55
C MET A 1 30.85 8.46 3.25
N GLU A 2 30.45 7.36 3.86
CA GLU A 2 29.15 6.73 3.64
C GLU A 2 28.05 7.51 4.39
N ARG A 3 27.13 8.10 3.63
CA ARG A 3 25.89 8.60 4.21
C ARG A 3 24.96 7.42 4.46
N ARG A 4 24.94 6.90 5.67
CA ARG A 4 23.85 6.06 6.15
C ARG A 4 22.58 6.88 6.10
N MET A 5 21.66 6.53 5.21
CA MET A 5 20.29 7.04 5.27
C MET A 5 19.59 6.36 6.44
N THR A 6 19.48 7.09 7.52
CA THR A 6 18.66 6.70 8.66
C THR A 6 17.22 7.02 8.32
N GLY A 7 16.37 5.99 8.24
CA GLY A 7 14.93 6.16 8.03
C GLY A 7 14.30 6.92 9.19
N ASN A 8 13.80 8.12 8.94
CA ASN A 8 13.08 8.90 9.92
C ASN A 8 11.61 8.49 9.90
N TYR A 9 11.14 7.88 10.97
CA TYR A 9 9.72 7.71 11.20
C TYR A 9 9.15 9.02 11.77
N HIS A 10 8.31 9.69 10.99
CA HIS A 10 7.58 10.84 11.47
C HIS A 10 6.15 10.41 11.82
N VAL A 11 5.83 10.36 13.09
CA VAL A 11 4.43 10.34 13.54
C VAL A 11 4.02 11.79 13.74
N ARG A 12 3.16 12.30 12.88
CA ARG A 12 2.60 13.65 13.01
C ARG A 12 1.23 13.54 13.67
N CYS A 13 1.13 13.97 14.89
CA CYS A 13 -0.15 14.16 15.56
C CYS A 13 -0.63 15.57 15.27
N GLY A 14 -1.68 15.72 14.47
CA GLY A 14 -2.37 16.98 14.24
C GLY A 14 -3.50 17.11 15.26
N ALA A 15 -3.47 18.13 16.08
CA ALA A 15 -4.58 18.49 16.95
C ALA A 15 -5.29 19.72 16.37
N GLY A 16 -6.61 19.74 16.49
CA GLY A 16 -7.42 20.90 16.17
C GLY A 16 -7.02 22.12 16.99
N GLU A 17 -7.48 23.29 16.62
CA GLU A 17 -7.03 24.65 16.92
C GLU A 17 -6.78 25.06 18.37
N ASN A 18 -6.69 24.16 19.35
CA ASN A 18 -6.41 24.50 20.76
C ASN A 18 -5.57 23.46 21.49
N SER A 19 -4.61 22.81 20.85
CA SER A 19 -3.72 21.91 21.58
C SER A 19 -2.33 22.51 21.73
N GLU A 20 -1.93 22.66 22.97
CA GLU A 20 -0.54 22.82 23.38
C GLU A 20 0.30 21.74 22.66
N MET A 21 1.43 22.18 22.10
CA MET A 21 2.36 21.31 21.38
C MET A 21 2.75 20.14 22.27
N ILE A 22 2.09 19.00 22.06
CA ILE A 22 2.60 17.75 22.59
C ILE A 22 3.93 17.51 21.88
N SER A 23 4.97 17.46 22.67
CA SER A 23 6.37 17.32 22.27
C SER A 23 6.52 16.36 21.12
N LYS A 24 7.32 16.76 20.11
CA LYS A 24 7.84 15.88 19.07
C LYS A 24 8.66 14.78 19.76
N ASN A 25 8.01 13.72 20.19
CA ASN A 25 8.73 12.53 20.56
C ASN A 25 9.28 11.93 19.27
N TYR A 26 10.53 12.25 18.98
CA TYR A 26 11.33 11.49 18.05
C TYR A 26 11.43 10.09 18.61
N LEU A 27 10.59 9.20 18.12
CA LEU A 27 10.74 7.79 18.39
C LEU A 27 12.09 7.36 17.88
N SER A 28 12.88 6.83 18.79
CA SER A 28 14.24 6.41 18.50
C SER A 28 14.21 5.48 17.27
N LEU A 29 15.16 5.64 16.41
CA LEU A 29 15.36 4.93 15.15
C LEU A 29 15.36 3.40 15.27
N PHE A 30 15.28 2.83 16.46
CA PHE A 30 15.54 1.43 16.76
C PHE A 30 14.60 0.81 17.80
N GLY A 31 13.49 1.47 18.15
CA GLY A 31 12.62 1.00 19.22
C GLY A 31 11.17 0.81 18.80
N GLU A 32 10.60 -0.30 19.24
CA GLU A 32 9.17 -0.55 19.24
C GLU A 32 8.47 0.44 20.19
N ILE A 33 7.36 1.05 19.74
CA ILE A 33 6.49 1.80 20.63
C ILE A 33 5.65 0.77 21.39
N PRO A 34 5.75 0.68 22.72
CA PRO A 34 4.96 -0.29 23.46
C PRO A 34 3.46 -0.08 23.21
N GLN A 35 2.75 -1.14 22.88
CA GLN A 35 1.29 -1.15 22.67
C GLN A 35 0.81 -0.16 21.57
N PHE A 36 1.62 0.05 20.55
CA PHE A 36 1.30 0.98 19.45
C PHE A 36 0.01 0.61 18.72
N GLU A 37 -0.27 -0.68 18.56
CA GLU A 37 -1.50 -1.19 17.99
C GLU A 37 -2.75 -0.73 18.78
N LYS A 38 -2.66 -0.69 20.10
CA LYS A 38 -3.75 -0.19 20.97
C LYS A 38 -3.86 1.34 20.91
N LEU A 39 -2.71 2.00 20.84
CA LEU A 39 -2.67 3.45 20.72
C LEU A 39 -3.37 3.90 19.43
N ILE A 40 -3.01 3.34 18.28
CA ILE A 40 -3.64 3.67 16.98
C ILE A 40 -5.14 3.41 16.99
N ALA A 41 -5.59 2.32 17.60
CA ALA A 41 -7.02 2.01 17.69
C ALA A 41 -7.81 3.04 18.51
N THR A 42 -7.18 3.65 19.52
CA THR A 42 -7.85 4.57 20.47
C THR A 42 -7.74 6.03 20.11
N ILE A 43 -6.71 6.47 19.38
CA ILE A 43 -6.48 7.89 19.07
C ILE A 43 -7.62 8.50 18.25
N ARG A 44 -8.28 7.69 17.40
CA ARG A 44 -9.43 8.12 16.60
C ARG A 44 -10.55 8.70 17.46
N SER A 45 -10.87 8.08 18.62
CA SER A 45 -11.91 8.56 19.54
C SER A 45 -11.54 9.87 20.25
N ARG A 46 -10.28 10.28 20.11
CA ARG A 46 -9.73 11.49 20.74
C ARG A 46 -9.38 12.59 19.74
N GLU A 47 -9.88 12.47 18.50
CA GLU A 47 -9.62 13.43 17.42
C GLU A 47 -8.11 13.62 17.11
N ILE A 48 -7.30 12.60 17.38
CA ILE A 48 -5.87 12.60 17.10
C ILE A 48 -5.64 11.82 15.82
N SER A 49 -4.90 12.41 14.88
CA SER A 49 -4.46 11.74 13.66
C SER A 49 -3.00 11.30 13.78
N ALA A 50 -2.67 10.14 13.22
CA ALA A 50 -1.31 9.63 13.13
C ALA A 50 -0.96 9.34 11.69
N SER A 51 0.25 9.72 11.27
CA SER A 51 0.81 9.37 9.98
C SER A 51 2.05 8.51 10.19
N ILE A 52 2.02 7.30 9.62
CA ILE A 52 3.13 6.35 9.67
C ILE A 52 3.83 6.39 8.32
N ILE A 53 5.13 6.69 8.33
CA ILE A 53 5.94 6.73 7.11
C ILE A 53 6.94 5.58 7.16
N LEU A 54 6.86 4.70 6.17
CA LEU A 54 7.68 3.50 6.04
C LEU A 54 8.42 3.53 4.69
N GLN A 55 9.62 2.99 4.66
CA GLN A 55 10.30 2.71 3.38
C GLN A 55 9.77 1.43 2.75
N ALA A 56 9.36 0.48 3.59
CA ALA A 56 8.85 -0.81 3.19
C ALA A 56 7.95 -1.39 4.29
N LYS A 57 6.92 -2.16 3.92
CA LYS A 57 6.03 -2.82 4.88
C LYS A 57 6.73 -3.88 5.73
N SER A 58 7.79 -4.51 5.19
CA SER A 58 8.62 -5.46 5.93
C SER A 58 9.23 -4.84 7.19
N GLN A 59 9.51 -3.54 7.22
CA GLN A 59 10.01 -2.86 8.42
C GLN A 59 8.99 -2.89 9.55
N LEU A 60 7.71 -2.66 9.24
CA LEU A 60 6.65 -2.74 10.24
C LEU A 60 6.52 -4.17 10.79
N LYS A 61 6.52 -5.17 9.90
CA LYS A 61 6.46 -6.58 10.27
C LYS A 61 7.68 -7.04 11.08
N ALA A 62 8.87 -6.52 10.80
CA ALA A 62 10.07 -6.83 11.57
C ALA A 62 10.00 -6.33 13.02
N ILE A 63 9.37 -5.17 13.26
CA ILE A 63 9.26 -4.55 14.57
C ILE A 63 8.07 -5.11 15.35
N TYR A 64 6.87 -5.08 14.74
CA TYR A 64 5.61 -5.39 15.42
C TYR A 64 5.08 -6.81 15.18
N LYS A 65 5.78 -7.61 14.36
CA LYS A 65 5.41 -9.01 14.07
C LYS A 65 3.91 -9.13 13.72
N ASP A 66 3.17 -9.92 14.49
CA ASP A 66 1.75 -10.18 14.27
C ASP A 66 0.86 -8.94 14.46
N ASN A 67 1.32 -7.95 15.21
CA ASN A 67 0.60 -6.70 15.43
C ASN A 67 0.71 -5.72 14.25
N ALA A 68 1.62 -5.96 13.30
CA ALA A 68 1.81 -5.09 12.13
C ALA A 68 0.54 -4.95 11.29
N ASP A 69 -0.14 -6.06 11.05
CA ASP A 69 -1.39 -6.08 10.26
C ASP A 69 -2.53 -5.33 10.97
N THR A 70 -2.56 -5.37 12.31
CA THR A 70 -3.51 -4.58 13.13
C THR A 70 -3.23 -3.09 13.01
N ILE A 71 -1.96 -2.69 13.02
CA ILE A 71 -1.55 -1.29 12.86
C ILE A 71 -1.97 -0.78 11.48
N GLU A 72 -1.68 -1.55 10.44
CA GLU A 72 -2.06 -1.19 9.06
C GLU A 72 -3.58 -1.14 8.88
N GLY A 73 -4.31 -2.11 9.42
CA GLY A 73 -5.77 -2.18 9.35
C GLY A 73 -6.50 -1.02 10.04
N ASN A 74 -5.84 -0.33 10.99
CA ASN A 74 -6.35 0.87 11.63
C ASN A 74 -6.04 2.17 10.84
N CYS A 75 -5.26 2.09 9.76
CA CYS A 75 -4.98 3.21 8.88
C CYS A 75 -6.05 3.28 7.78
N ASP A 76 -6.85 4.35 7.76
CA ASP A 76 -7.92 4.53 6.76
C ASP A 76 -7.40 4.98 5.40
N THR A 77 -6.19 5.50 5.36
CA THR A 77 -5.56 6.05 4.16
C THR A 77 -4.19 5.44 3.97
N THR A 78 -3.95 4.88 2.79
CA THR A 78 -2.64 4.41 2.37
C THR A 78 -2.16 5.22 1.18
N LEU A 79 -0.99 5.83 1.30
CA LEU A 79 -0.34 6.56 0.22
C LEU A 79 0.94 5.81 -0.19
N PHE A 80 0.94 5.27 -1.41
CA PHE A 80 2.10 4.62 -1.99
C PHE A 80 2.80 5.56 -2.97
N LEU A 81 4.05 5.87 -2.68
CA LEU A 81 4.88 6.81 -3.46
C LEU A 81 5.88 6.11 -4.39
N GLY A 82 5.76 4.79 -4.51
CA GLY A 82 6.70 3.96 -5.25
C GLY A 82 7.65 3.20 -4.33
N GLY A 83 8.25 2.14 -4.85
CA GLY A 83 9.19 1.29 -4.13
C GLY A 83 9.59 0.08 -4.96
N LYS A 84 10.61 -0.65 -4.52
CA LYS A 84 11.13 -1.85 -5.20
C LYS A 84 10.99 -3.12 -4.37
N GLU A 85 10.43 -3.03 -3.17
CA GLU A 85 10.25 -4.19 -2.32
C GLU A 85 9.10 -5.06 -2.81
N LYS A 86 9.40 -6.31 -3.16
CA LYS A 86 8.44 -7.24 -3.78
C LYS A 86 7.21 -7.51 -2.91
N SER A 87 7.38 -7.63 -1.60
CA SER A 87 6.25 -7.88 -0.69
C SER A 87 5.28 -6.70 -0.66
N THR A 88 5.78 -5.48 -0.57
CA THR A 88 4.97 -4.25 -0.64
C THR A 88 4.28 -4.10 -1.99
N LEU A 89 4.99 -4.33 -3.11
CA LEU A 89 4.41 -4.26 -4.44
C LEU A 89 3.29 -5.27 -4.64
N LYS A 90 3.48 -6.51 -4.15
CA LYS A 90 2.46 -7.55 -4.21
C LYS A 90 1.21 -7.16 -3.42
N GLU A 91 1.37 -6.74 -2.17
CA GLU A 91 0.25 -6.33 -1.32
C GLU A 91 -0.53 -5.13 -1.90
N ILE A 92 0.17 -4.14 -2.47
CA ILE A 92 -0.48 -3.00 -3.13
C ILE A 92 -1.23 -3.46 -4.39
N SER A 93 -0.62 -4.29 -5.24
CA SER A 93 -1.29 -4.84 -6.44
C SER A 93 -2.55 -5.63 -6.08
N GLU A 94 -2.47 -6.49 -5.06
CA GLU A 94 -3.62 -7.28 -4.59
C GLU A 94 -4.73 -6.40 -3.99
N SER A 95 -4.37 -5.34 -3.25
CA SER A 95 -5.32 -4.42 -2.64
C SER A 95 -6.06 -3.53 -3.65
N LEU A 96 -5.44 -3.23 -4.79
CA LEU A 96 -6.07 -2.51 -5.90
C LEU A 96 -7.14 -3.37 -6.60
N GLY A 97 -7.00 -4.70 -6.55
CA GLY A 97 -7.94 -5.62 -7.14
C GLY A 97 -7.72 -5.86 -8.64
N LYS A 98 -8.75 -6.40 -9.28
CA LYS A 98 -8.71 -6.80 -10.70
C LYS A 98 -9.85 -6.19 -11.47
N GLU A 99 -9.60 -5.84 -12.71
CA GLU A 99 -10.61 -5.50 -13.70
C GLU A 99 -10.91 -6.69 -14.61
N THR A 100 -12.12 -6.74 -15.14
CA THR A 100 -12.49 -7.76 -16.14
C THR A 100 -12.18 -7.21 -17.52
N ILE A 101 -11.29 -7.87 -18.22
CA ILE A 101 -11.00 -7.57 -19.63
C ILE A 101 -11.61 -8.62 -20.54
N ASP A 102 -12.14 -8.18 -21.68
CA ASP A 102 -12.59 -9.08 -22.73
C ASP A 102 -11.37 -9.48 -23.60
N SER A 103 -11.07 -10.76 -23.62
CA SER A 103 -10.02 -11.33 -24.45
C SER A 103 -10.64 -12.07 -25.63
N PHE A 104 -10.14 -11.78 -26.82
CA PHE A 104 -10.56 -12.43 -28.06
C PHE A 104 -9.48 -13.40 -28.51
N ASN A 105 -9.83 -14.65 -28.63
CA ASN A 105 -8.95 -15.64 -29.21
C ASN A 105 -9.52 -16.10 -30.59
N THR A 106 -8.76 -15.81 -31.64
CA THR A 106 -9.12 -16.24 -32.98
C THR A 106 -8.35 -17.51 -33.33
N SER A 107 -9.04 -18.62 -33.52
CA SER A 107 -8.46 -19.83 -34.06
C SER A 107 -8.70 -19.90 -35.57
N ASN A 108 -7.63 -19.97 -36.34
CA ASN A 108 -7.68 -20.15 -37.78
C ASN A 108 -7.14 -21.55 -38.11
N THR A 109 -8.03 -22.47 -38.47
CA THR A 109 -7.63 -23.84 -38.88
C THR A 109 -7.53 -23.86 -40.37
N ARG A 110 -6.31 -23.98 -40.91
CA ARG A 110 -6.06 -24.24 -42.34
C ARG A 110 -6.21 -25.74 -42.62
N GLY A 111 -7.35 -26.13 -43.16
CA GLY A 111 -7.66 -27.46 -43.62
C GLY A 111 -8.54 -27.39 -44.89
N GLN A 112 -8.99 -28.53 -45.39
CA GLN A 112 -9.83 -28.63 -46.59
C GLN A 112 -11.19 -27.89 -46.49
N SER A 113 -11.58 -27.44 -45.29
CA SER A 113 -12.61 -26.44 -45.01
C SER A 113 -12.06 -25.42 -44.01
N GLU A 114 -12.03 -24.15 -44.41
CA GLU A 114 -11.63 -23.06 -43.54
C GLU A 114 -12.71 -22.83 -42.50
N SER A 115 -12.34 -22.95 -41.22
CA SER A 115 -13.22 -22.64 -40.08
C SER A 115 -12.65 -21.51 -39.26
N TYR A 116 -13.40 -20.43 -39.10
CA TYR A 116 -13.07 -19.31 -38.26
C TYR A 116 -13.86 -19.42 -36.97
N GLY A 117 -13.17 -19.68 -35.87
CA GLY A 117 -13.75 -19.65 -34.52
C GLY A 117 -13.33 -18.39 -33.77
N MET A 118 -14.29 -17.59 -33.32
CA MET A 118 -14.08 -16.53 -32.34
C MET A 118 -14.48 -17.04 -30.97
N ASN A 119 -13.54 -17.08 -30.06
CA ASN A 119 -13.80 -17.43 -28.66
C ASN A 119 -13.65 -16.18 -27.79
N TYR A 120 -14.72 -15.79 -27.10
CA TYR A 120 -14.77 -14.68 -26.19
C TYR A 120 -14.51 -15.19 -24.76
N GLN A 121 -13.46 -14.69 -24.11
CA GLN A 121 -13.16 -15.03 -22.74
C GLN A 121 -13.06 -13.75 -21.90
N LYS A 122 -13.70 -13.77 -20.73
CA LYS A 122 -13.52 -12.72 -19.73
C LYS A 122 -12.41 -13.12 -18.79
N LEU A 123 -11.36 -12.33 -18.76
CA LEU A 123 -10.19 -12.56 -17.90
C LEU A 123 -10.09 -11.45 -16.86
N GLY A 124 -9.75 -11.83 -15.63
CA GLY A 124 -9.41 -10.87 -14.60
C GLY A 124 -7.96 -10.42 -14.75
N LYS A 125 -7.74 -9.13 -15.04
CA LYS A 125 -6.41 -8.51 -15.09
C LYS A 125 -6.24 -7.63 -13.87
N GLU A 126 -5.07 -7.66 -13.24
CA GLU A 126 -4.73 -6.74 -12.15
C GLU A 126 -4.81 -5.30 -12.63
N LEU A 127 -5.46 -4.41 -11.85
CA LEU A 127 -5.55 -2.98 -12.17
C LEU A 127 -4.18 -2.35 -12.33
N LYS A 128 -3.23 -2.75 -11.48
CA LYS A 128 -1.82 -2.45 -11.59
C LYS A 128 -1.00 -3.68 -11.22
N SER A 129 -0.21 -4.17 -12.16
CA SER A 129 0.69 -5.28 -11.91
C SER A 129 1.87 -4.85 -11.04
N GLN A 130 2.54 -5.80 -10.40
CA GLN A 130 3.74 -5.52 -9.61
C GLN A 130 4.84 -4.83 -10.43
N ASP A 131 4.98 -5.22 -11.71
CA ASP A 131 5.96 -4.65 -12.62
C ASP A 131 5.65 -3.19 -12.96
N GLU A 132 4.36 -2.87 -13.20
CA GLU A 132 3.91 -1.50 -13.43
C GLU A 132 4.11 -0.62 -12.19
N LEU A 133 3.90 -1.16 -10.99
CA LEU A 133 4.15 -0.47 -9.73
C LEU A 133 5.64 -0.22 -9.49
N ALA A 134 6.49 -1.17 -9.87
CA ALA A 134 7.95 -1.07 -9.70
C ALA A 134 8.59 0.00 -10.60
N VAL A 135 7.98 0.29 -11.76
CA VAL A 135 8.44 1.31 -12.72
C VAL A 135 7.61 2.59 -12.68
N MET A 136 6.78 2.75 -11.65
CA MET A 136 5.93 3.92 -11.50
C MET A 136 6.78 5.21 -11.47
N ASP A 137 6.34 6.21 -12.22
CA ASP A 137 6.99 7.52 -12.29
C ASP A 137 7.03 8.18 -10.90
N GLY A 138 8.19 8.75 -10.54
CA GLY A 138 8.41 9.41 -9.24
C GLY A 138 7.51 10.62 -8.97
N GLY A 139 6.84 11.16 -10.01
CA GLY A 139 5.83 12.22 -9.87
C GLY A 139 4.41 11.70 -9.60
N LYS A 140 4.21 10.39 -9.56
CA LYS A 140 2.91 9.76 -9.35
C LYS A 140 2.83 9.05 -8.01
N CYS A 141 1.63 8.93 -7.49
CA CYS A 141 1.35 8.16 -6.27
C CYS A 141 0.04 7.41 -6.42
N ILE A 142 -0.12 6.38 -5.59
CA ILE A 142 -1.39 5.67 -5.44
C ILE A 142 -1.96 6.01 -4.07
N LEU A 143 -3.15 6.59 -4.07
CA LEU A 143 -3.88 6.92 -2.86
C LEU A 143 -5.05 5.95 -2.71
N GLN A 144 -5.05 5.19 -1.64
CA GLN A 144 -6.17 4.33 -1.26
C GLN A 144 -6.88 4.93 -0.06
N LEU A 145 -8.18 5.13 -0.20
CA LEU A 145 -9.05 5.65 0.85
C LEU A 145 -10.08 4.57 1.21
N ARG A 146 -10.31 4.40 2.50
CA ARG A 146 -11.34 3.50 2.98
C ARG A 146 -12.72 3.89 2.43
N GLY A 147 -13.41 2.91 1.84
CA GLY A 147 -14.77 3.11 1.30
C GLY A 147 -14.81 3.74 -0.10
N VAL A 148 -13.67 4.02 -0.71
CA VAL A 148 -13.58 4.49 -2.09
C VAL A 148 -12.97 3.39 -2.95
N ARG A 149 -13.50 3.19 -4.15
CA ARG A 149 -12.89 2.27 -5.12
C ARG A 149 -11.55 2.83 -5.59
N PRO A 150 -10.55 1.99 -5.77
CA PRO A 150 -9.28 2.38 -6.35
C PRO A 150 -9.43 2.82 -7.80
#